data_d68972c9b348fb4af2e0fd0ec494ae72
#
_entry.id   d68972c9b348fb4af2e0fd0ec494ae72
#
_cell.length_a   1.000
_cell.length_b   1.000
_cell.length_c   1.000
_cell.angle_alpha   90.00
_cell.angle_beta   90.00
_cell.angle_gamma   90.00
#
_symmetry.space_group_name_H-M   'P 1'
#
loop_
_entity.id
_entity.type
_entity.pdbx_description
1 polymer ?
#
loop_
_entity_poly.entity_id
_entity_poly.type
_entity_poly.pdbx_seq_one_letter_code
_entity_poly.pdbx_strand_id
1 'polypeptide(L)'
;KNNKTNTQLKIDGYYEQNKNLYFNNLTILENKNNIKLRKLILSENNSINNIDYAEFDYLDTEKKLNKYSIKKIKKNNFNLNGLNFNANSLISNLLNSNDKKRKNIFQNNIVLNINLNEVFLDETNYISDLKGNLFINDNSVIDANLTALFDNKNNISFTINRDTDNNKITTLYSSRAKPLVERYKFIKGFDEGYLDFYSSKKDNISKSKLNIYDFKLKELPVLTKILTLASLQGIADILSGEGIRFDEF
;
A
#
# COMPACT_ATOMS: atom_id res chain seq x y z
N LYS A 1 -22.07 -26.12 5.20
CA LYS A 1 -22.10 -26.09 6.69
C LYS A 1 -21.81 -24.68 7.12
N ASN A 2 -22.83 -23.93 7.59
CA ASN A 2 -22.65 -22.64 8.23
C ASN A 2 -21.95 -22.89 9.58
N ASN A 3 -20.64 -22.70 9.63
CA ASN A 3 -19.95 -22.65 10.92
C ASN A 3 -20.38 -21.35 11.62
N LYS A 4 -21.24 -21.45 12.63
CA LYS A 4 -21.55 -20.33 13.52
C LYS A 4 -20.27 -19.97 14.24
N THR A 5 -19.69 -18.83 13.93
CA THR A 5 -18.59 -18.25 14.71
C THR A 5 -19.15 -17.42 15.84
N ASN A 6 -18.65 -17.63 17.06
CA ASN A 6 -19.05 -16.83 18.23
C ASN A 6 -18.14 -15.60 18.29
N THR A 7 -18.69 -14.43 18.03
CA THR A 7 -17.99 -13.15 18.21
C THR A 7 -18.32 -12.60 19.59
N GLN A 8 -17.30 -12.31 20.39
CA GLN A 8 -17.45 -11.62 21.68
C GLN A 8 -17.09 -10.15 21.49
N LEU A 9 -17.98 -9.27 21.88
CA LEU A 9 -17.79 -7.83 21.91
C LEU A 9 -17.77 -7.36 23.36
N LYS A 10 -16.66 -6.77 23.81
CA LYS A 10 -16.53 -6.14 25.14
C LYS A 10 -16.37 -4.64 24.94
N ILE A 11 -17.28 -3.87 25.53
CA ILE A 11 -17.30 -2.41 25.40
C ILE A 11 -17.32 -1.80 26.81
N ASP A 12 -16.44 -0.86 27.03
CA ASP A 12 -16.42 0.07 28.13
C ASP A 12 -16.38 1.48 27.54
N GLY A 13 -17.42 2.28 27.76
CA GLY A 13 -17.53 3.59 27.17
C GLY A 13 -18.83 4.30 27.54
N TYR A 14 -19.02 5.49 26.99
CA TYR A 14 -20.21 6.28 27.18
C TYR A 14 -20.51 7.15 25.95
N TYR A 15 -21.74 7.58 25.86
CA TYR A 15 -22.19 8.53 24.82
C TYR A 15 -22.53 9.87 25.50
N GLU A 16 -22.04 10.95 24.93
CA GLU A 16 -22.37 12.31 25.30
C GLU A 16 -23.31 12.88 24.24
N GLN A 17 -24.55 13.18 24.65
CA GLN A 17 -25.60 13.62 23.72
C GLN A 17 -25.16 14.84 22.90
N ASN A 18 -25.35 14.77 21.57
CA ASN A 18 -24.97 15.78 20.59
C ASN A 18 -23.48 16.12 20.59
N LYS A 19 -22.60 15.17 20.94
CA LYS A 19 -21.16 15.36 20.92
C LYS A 19 -20.44 14.15 20.32
N ASN A 20 -19.92 13.27 21.19
CA ASN A 20 -19.07 12.18 20.79
C ASN A 20 -19.48 10.85 21.43
N LEU A 21 -19.06 9.77 20.81
CA LEU A 21 -19.11 8.43 21.38
C LEU A 21 -17.69 8.07 21.88
N TYR A 22 -17.59 7.77 23.16
CA TYR A 22 -16.33 7.49 23.85
C TYR A 22 -16.22 6.01 24.17
N PHE A 23 -15.13 5.38 23.74
CA PHE A 23 -14.74 4.02 24.12
C PHE A 23 -13.45 4.08 24.93
N ASN A 24 -13.51 3.84 26.22
CA ASN A 24 -12.32 3.66 27.05
C ASN A 24 -11.57 2.40 26.60
N ASN A 25 -12.33 1.29 26.45
CA ASN A 25 -11.85 0.04 25.90
C ASN A 25 -12.92 -0.60 25.01
N LEU A 26 -12.50 -1.06 23.85
CA LEU A 26 -13.31 -1.88 22.95
C LEU A 26 -12.47 -3.07 22.53
N THR A 27 -13.01 -4.29 22.73
CA THR A 27 -12.36 -5.53 22.32
C THR A 27 -13.33 -6.38 21.52
N ILE A 28 -12.88 -6.84 20.37
CA ILE A 28 -13.61 -7.78 19.50
C ILE A 28 -12.78 -9.06 19.43
N LEU A 29 -13.38 -10.18 19.82
CA LEU A 29 -12.77 -11.50 19.81
C LEU A 29 -13.62 -12.44 18.96
N GLU A 30 -13.03 -13.06 17.97
CA GLU A 30 -13.67 -14.06 17.13
C GLU A 30 -12.68 -15.18 16.81
N ASN A 31 -12.86 -16.37 17.41
CA ASN A 31 -11.89 -17.47 17.30
C ASN A 31 -10.50 -17.02 17.76
N LYS A 32 -9.53 -16.97 16.80
CA LYS A 32 -8.16 -16.49 17.04
C LYS A 32 -7.98 -15.01 16.68
N ASN A 33 -9.01 -14.38 16.12
CA ASN A 33 -8.96 -12.96 15.74
C ASN A 33 -9.20 -12.07 16.97
N ASN A 34 -8.39 -11.04 17.10
CA ASN A 34 -8.45 -10.13 18.25
C ASN A 34 -8.21 -8.69 17.78
N ILE A 35 -9.15 -7.80 18.08
CA ILE A 35 -9.01 -6.36 17.83
C ILE A 35 -9.24 -5.65 19.17
N LYS A 36 -8.29 -4.80 19.58
CA LYS A 36 -8.39 -3.99 20.79
C LYS A 36 -8.19 -2.53 20.48
N LEU A 37 -9.10 -1.70 20.94
CA LEU A 37 -9.03 -0.24 20.82
C LEU A 37 -9.10 0.39 22.21
N ARG A 38 -8.31 1.43 22.45
CA ARG A 38 -8.31 2.18 23.72
C ARG A 38 -8.44 3.67 23.45
N LYS A 39 -9.29 4.32 24.25
CA LYS A 39 -9.61 5.75 24.16
C LYS A 39 -9.95 6.18 22.73
N LEU A 40 -10.77 5.38 22.07
CA LEU A 40 -11.36 5.74 20.80
C LEU A 40 -12.49 6.73 21.02
N ILE A 41 -12.44 7.87 20.33
CA ILE A 41 -13.48 8.88 20.33
C ILE A 41 -13.97 9.04 18.90
N LEU A 42 -15.26 8.78 18.70
CA LEU A 42 -15.94 9.01 17.44
C LEU A 42 -16.80 10.25 17.54
N SER A 43 -16.75 11.10 16.53
CA SER A 43 -17.67 12.22 16.39
C SER A 43 -19.06 11.77 15.89
N GLU A 44 -20.03 12.66 15.89
CA GLU A 44 -21.41 12.39 15.43
C GLU A 44 -21.47 11.84 14.00
N ASN A 45 -20.56 12.26 13.12
CA ASN A 45 -20.46 11.76 11.76
C ASN A 45 -19.65 10.46 11.60
N ASN A 46 -19.34 9.79 12.74
CA ASN A 46 -18.53 8.58 12.84
C ASN A 46 -17.06 8.74 12.35
N SER A 47 -16.52 9.95 12.33
CA SER A 47 -15.09 10.16 12.09
C SER A 47 -14.31 9.96 13.39
N ILE A 48 -13.09 9.46 13.28
CA ILE A 48 -12.18 9.27 14.40
C ILE A 48 -11.65 10.65 14.84
N ASN A 49 -12.01 11.06 16.03
CA ASN A 49 -11.53 12.28 16.65
C ASN A 49 -10.28 12.03 17.50
N ASN A 50 -10.22 10.88 18.17
CA ASN A 50 -9.04 10.42 18.90
C ASN A 50 -8.98 8.90 18.94
N ILE A 51 -7.77 8.37 18.99
CA ILE A 51 -7.46 6.99 19.37
C ILE A 51 -6.08 6.98 20.02
N ASP A 52 -5.94 6.40 21.20
CA ASP A 52 -4.64 6.32 21.88
C ASP A 52 -3.90 5.04 21.50
N TYR A 53 -4.64 3.94 21.30
CA TYR A 53 -4.06 2.65 20.96
C TYR A 53 -5.05 1.78 20.19
N ALA A 54 -4.56 1.12 19.13
CA ALA A 54 -5.26 0.05 18.43
C ALA A 54 -4.31 -1.13 18.22
N GLU A 55 -4.81 -2.34 18.44
CA GLU A 55 -4.09 -3.61 18.19
C GLU A 55 -4.96 -4.51 17.33
N PHE A 56 -4.35 -5.08 16.32
CA PHE A 56 -4.97 -5.96 15.34
C PHE A 56 -4.19 -7.25 15.26
N ASP A 57 -4.84 -8.38 15.48
CA ASP A 57 -4.30 -9.74 15.29
C ASP A 57 -5.41 -10.60 14.69
N TYR A 58 -5.47 -10.65 13.36
CA TYR A 58 -6.57 -11.33 12.65
C TYR A 58 -6.16 -11.85 11.27
N LEU A 59 -6.85 -12.88 10.82
CA LEU A 59 -6.82 -13.33 9.43
C LEU A 59 -7.92 -12.61 8.65
N ASP A 60 -7.56 -11.99 7.55
CA ASP A 60 -8.54 -11.35 6.66
C ASP A 60 -9.23 -12.33 5.70
N THR A 61 -10.08 -11.82 4.81
CA THR A 61 -10.80 -12.61 3.82
C THR A 61 -9.88 -13.28 2.78
N GLU A 62 -8.68 -12.76 2.58
CA GLU A 62 -7.63 -13.32 1.71
C GLU A 62 -6.75 -14.34 2.45
N LYS A 63 -7.10 -14.67 3.71
CA LYS A 63 -6.33 -15.56 4.62
C LYS A 63 -4.92 -15.05 4.91
N LYS A 64 -4.68 -13.73 4.81
CA LYS A 64 -3.43 -13.09 5.20
C LYS A 64 -3.50 -12.69 6.67
N LEU A 65 -2.41 -12.92 7.41
CA LEU A 65 -2.28 -12.47 8.78
C LEU A 65 -2.08 -10.95 8.81
N ASN A 66 -2.87 -10.27 9.64
CA ASN A 66 -2.72 -8.88 9.97
C ASN A 66 -2.39 -8.76 11.46
N LYS A 67 -1.13 -8.48 11.78
CA LYS A 67 -0.64 -8.39 13.15
C LYS A 67 0.17 -7.12 13.34
N TYR A 68 -0.51 -6.07 13.78
CA TYR A 68 0.07 -4.74 13.95
C TYR A 68 -0.64 -3.94 15.04
N SER A 69 0.00 -2.85 15.45
CA SER A 69 -0.56 -1.89 16.40
C SER A 69 -0.34 -0.46 15.94
N ILE A 70 -1.27 0.41 16.31
CA ILE A 70 -1.18 1.86 16.16
C ILE A 70 -1.16 2.45 17.57
N LYS A 71 -0.14 3.24 17.88
CA LYS A 71 0.02 3.89 19.17
C LYS A 71 0.21 5.38 18.99
N LYS A 72 -0.62 6.17 19.66
CA LYS A 72 -0.47 7.63 19.74
C LYS A 72 0.77 7.98 20.56
N ILE A 73 1.61 8.84 20.01
CA ILE A 73 2.82 9.35 20.68
C ILE A 73 2.57 10.74 21.25
N LYS A 74 1.94 11.60 20.47
CA LYS A 74 1.49 12.94 20.84
C LYS A 74 0.28 13.32 19.99
N LYS A 75 -0.26 14.52 20.16
CA LYS A 75 -1.39 14.99 19.37
C LYS A 75 -1.14 14.76 17.87
N ASN A 76 -2.02 14.01 17.21
CA ASN A 76 -2.00 13.71 15.77
C ASN A 76 -0.74 12.99 15.24
N ASN A 77 0.08 12.43 16.12
CA ASN A 77 1.27 11.67 15.75
C ASN A 77 1.18 10.26 16.30
N PHE A 78 1.32 9.26 15.41
CA PHE A 78 1.12 7.85 15.69
C PHE A 78 2.29 7.02 15.17
N ASN A 79 2.59 5.93 15.88
CA ASN A 79 3.45 4.86 15.40
C ASN A 79 2.59 3.68 14.97
N LEU A 80 2.81 3.20 13.75
CA LEU A 80 2.29 1.94 13.22
C LEU A 80 3.43 0.92 13.21
N ASN A 81 3.35 -0.07 14.09
CA ASN A 81 4.36 -1.13 14.18
C ASN A 81 3.69 -2.50 14.06
N GLY A 82 4.34 -3.44 13.40
CA GLY A 82 3.77 -4.78 13.30
C GLY A 82 4.64 -5.80 12.58
N LEU A 83 4.21 -7.04 12.67
CA LEU A 83 4.84 -8.16 11.99
C LEU A 83 4.31 -8.31 10.56
N ASN A 84 2.98 -8.21 10.39
CA ASN A 84 2.33 -8.45 9.11
C ASN A 84 1.19 -7.44 8.88
N PHE A 85 1.06 -6.99 7.63
CA PHE A 85 -0.03 -6.14 7.18
C PHE A 85 -0.42 -6.48 5.74
N ASN A 86 -1.70 -6.70 5.46
CA ASN A 86 -2.19 -6.87 4.09
C ASN A 86 -2.63 -5.52 3.53
N ALA A 87 -1.82 -4.95 2.64
CA ALA A 87 -2.10 -3.69 1.96
C ALA A 87 -2.90 -3.86 0.65
N ASN A 88 -3.19 -5.10 0.19
CA ASN A 88 -3.80 -5.36 -1.10
C ASN A 88 -5.12 -4.60 -1.32
N SER A 89 -6.06 -4.74 -0.38
CA SER A 89 -7.34 -4.02 -0.44
C SER A 89 -7.18 -2.50 -0.37
N LEU A 90 -6.25 -2.00 0.45
CA LEU A 90 -5.96 -0.56 0.56
C LEU A 90 -5.44 -0.01 -0.77
N ILE A 91 -4.45 -0.66 -1.36
CA ILE A 91 -3.86 -0.26 -2.65
C ILE A 91 -4.93 -0.31 -3.75
N SER A 92 -5.72 -1.40 -3.83
CA SER A 92 -6.80 -1.54 -4.82
C SER A 92 -7.85 -0.43 -4.70
N ASN A 93 -8.24 -0.07 -3.48
CA ASN A 93 -9.18 1.01 -3.22
C ASN A 93 -8.61 2.39 -3.58
N LEU A 94 -7.31 2.62 -3.37
CA LEU A 94 -6.65 3.86 -3.74
C LEU A 94 -6.60 4.04 -5.26
N LEU A 95 -6.41 2.97 -6.01
CA LEU A 95 -6.30 2.97 -7.47
C LEU A 95 -7.66 3.07 -8.18
N ASN A 96 -8.68 2.39 -7.65
CA ASN A 96 -10.00 2.29 -8.27
C ASN A 96 -10.95 3.44 -7.86
N SER A 97 -10.51 4.36 -7.02
CA SER A 97 -11.36 5.45 -6.57
C SER A 97 -11.47 6.54 -7.62
N ASN A 98 -12.48 6.46 -8.47
CA ASN A 98 -13.09 7.65 -9.05
C ASN A 98 -13.58 8.55 -7.90
N ASP A 99 -13.32 9.85 -7.97
CA ASP A 99 -13.53 10.93 -6.99
C ASP A 99 -14.92 11.00 -6.30
N LYS A 100 -15.46 9.88 -5.83
CA LYS A 100 -16.63 9.90 -4.95
C LYS A 100 -16.18 10.39 -3.59
N LYS A 101 -16.78 11.48 -3.09
CA LYS A 101 -16.60 12.10 -1.77
C LYS A 101 -16.33 11.02 -0.70
N ARG A 102 -15.07 10.79 -0.39
CA ARG A 102 -14.69 9.89 0.71
C ARG A 102 -15.11 10.57 2.01
N LYS A 103 -15.83 9.88 2.87
CA LYS A 103 -16.07 10.37 4.23
C LYS A 103 -14.71 10.53 4.91
N ASN A 104 -14.50 11.66 5.56
CA ASN A 104 -13.30 11.88 6.36
C ASN A 104 -13.26 10.85 7.50
N ILE A 105 -12.27 9.94 7.43
CA ILE A 105 -12.06 8.95 8.48
C ILE A 105 -11.50 9.64 9.73
N PHE A 106 -10.60 10.59 9.54
CA PHE A 106 -10.00 11.37 10.62
C PHE A 106 -10.43 12.84 10.50
N GLN A 107 -10.74 13.45 11.63
CA GLN A 107 -11.07 14.88 11.68
C GLN A 107 -9.83 15.79 11.65
N ASN A 108 -8.65 15.24 11.93
CA ASN A 108 -7.42 16.01 12.09
C ASN A 108 -6.35 15.50 11.12
N ASN A 109 -5.38 16.37 10.84
CA ASN A 109 -4.15 15.97 10.17
C ASN A 109 -3.41 14.93 11.00
N ILE A 110 -2.80 13.93 10.35
CA ILE A 110 -2.14 12.82 11.00
C ILE A 110 -0.73 12.67 10.46
N VAL A 111 0.23 12.50 11.37
CA VAL A 111 1.57 11.97 11.09
C VAL A 111 1.59 10.51 11.50
N LEU A 112 1.91 9.63 10.59
CA LEU A 112 2.04 8.19 10.83
C LEU A 112 3.47 7.75 10.57
N ASN A 113 4.17 7.31 11.61
CA ASN A 113 5.48 6.68 11.49
C ASN A 113 5.28 5.18 11.37
N ILE A 114 5.86 4.56 10.34
CA ILE A 114 5.63 3.18 9.95
C ILE A 114 6.88 2.35 10.17
N ASN A 115 6.70 1.17 10.78
CA ASN A 115 7.71 0.13 10.91
C ASN A 115 7.02 -1.23 10.90
N LEU A 116 6.95 -1.87 9.72
CA LEU A 116 6.28 -3.14 9.48
C LEU A 116 7.28 -4.14 8.89
N ASN A 117 7.31 -5.37 9.45
CA ASN A 117 8.27 -6.37 8.98
C ASN A 117 7.88 -6.94 7.63
N GLU A 118 6.60 -7.25 7.42
CA GLU A 118 6.11 -7.84 6.17
C GLU A 118 4.80 -7.19 5.75
N VAL A 119 4.72 -6.72 4.49
CA VAL A 119 3.52 -6.09 3.93
C VAL A 119 3.15 -6.78 2.63
N PHE A 120 2.00 -7.45 2.60
CA PHE A 120 1.45 -8.07 1.39
C PHE A 120 0.91 -6.99 0.46
N LEU A 121 1.40 -6.98 -0.76
CA LEU A 121 0.95 -6.05 -1.81
C LEU A 121 -0.22 -6.65 -2.61
N ASP A 122 -0.21 -7.96 -2.82
CA ASP A 122 -1.23 -8.77 -3.47
C ASP A 122 -1.20 -10.22 -2.93
N GLU A 123 -1.83 -11.16 -3.65
CA GLU A 123 -1.90 -12.57 -3.23
C GLU A 123 -0.52 -13.23 -3.14
N THR A 124 0.44 -12.83 -3.97
CA THR A 124 1.75 -13.48 -4.15
C THR A 124 2.93 -12.63 -3.76
N ASN A 125 2.82 -11.31 -3.89
CA ASN A 125 3.93 -10.39 -3.68
C ASN A 125 3.83 -9.69 -2.32
N TYR A 126 4.96 -9.61 -1.65
CA TYR A 126 5.12 -8.84 -0.41
C TYR A 126 6.44 -8.08 -0.41
N ILE A 127 6.52 -7.08 0.45
CA ILE A 127 7.74 -6.33 0.78
C ILE A 127 8.05 -6.53 2.26
N SER A 128 9.33 -6.50 2.59
CA SER A 128 9.82 -6.57 3.96
C SER A 128 10.41 -5.25 4.42
N ASP A 129 10.51 -5.09 5.74
CA ASP A 129 11.14 -3.92 6.38
C ASP A 129 10.59 -2.57 5.91
N LEU A 130 9.26 -2.47 5.75
CA LEU A 130 8.63 -1.19 5.40
C LEU A 130 8.82 -0.19 6.53
N LYS A 131 9.54 0.89 6.25
CA LYS A 131 9.85 1.98 7.19
C LYS A 131 9.60 3.34 6.56
N GLY A 132 9.28 4.31 7.40
CA GLY A 132 9.16 5.70 6.98
C GLY A 132 8.01 6.43 7.64
N ASN A 133 7.55 7.49 6.98
CA ASN A 133 6.47 8.33 7.48
C ASN A 133 5.48 8.75 6.39
N LEU A 134 4.26 9.03 6.84
CA LEU A 134 3.20 9.64 6.03
C LEU A 134 2.64 10.84 6.79
N PHE A 135 2.41 11.93 6.07
CA PHE A 135 1.57 13.02 6.53
C PHE A 135 0.25 13.04 5.74
N ILE A 136 -0.84 12.88 6.47
CA ILE A 136 -2.19 12.77 5.92
C ILE A 136 -2.97 14.01 6.34
N ASN A 137 -3.56 14.71 5.37
CA ASN A 137 -4.48 15.82 5.57
C ASN A 137 -5.73 15.59 4.72
N ASP A 138 -6.92 15.76 5.32
CA ASP A 138 -8.21 15.56 4.65
C ASP A 138 -8.29 14.25 3.85
N ASN A 139 -7.88 13.14 4.49
CA ASN A 139 -7.76 11.80 3.89
C ASN A 139 -6.84 11.69 2.67
N SER A 140 -6.03 12.69 2.41
CA SER A 140 -5.04 12.70 1.34
C SER A 140 -3.64 12.63 1.90
N VAL A 141 -2.79 11.77 1.33
CA VAL A 141 -1.36 11.77 1.64
C VAL A 141 -0.74 12.97 0.94
N ILE A 142 -0.19 13.91 1.72
CA ILE A 142 0.43 15.15 1.22
C ILE A 142 1.95 15.15 1.34
N ASP A 143 2.50 14.29 2.21
CA ASP A 143 3.92 14.02 2.30
C ASP A 143 4.11 12.53 2.63
N ALA A 144 5.12 11.90 2.05
CA ALA A 144 5.48 10.52 2.28
C ALA A 144 6.97 10.29 2.04
N ASN A 145 7.56 9.46 2.88
CA ASN A 145 8.89 8.93 2.66
C ASN A 145 8.92 7.50 3.19
N LEU A 146 8.82 6.53 2.27
CA LEU A 146 8.74 5.11 2.58
C LEU A 146 9.84 4.35 1.87
N THR A 147 10.45 3.41 2.58
CA THR A 147 11.44 2.47 2.04
C THR A 147 11.11 1.06 2.48
N ALA A 148 11.40 0.07 1.64
CA ALA A 148 11.22 -1.34 1.94
C ALA A 148 12.11 -2.20 1.03
N LEU A 149 12.02 -3.53 1.17
CA LEU A 149 12.75 -4.49 0.36
C LEU A 149 11.81 -5.49 -0.30
N PHE A 150 12.02 -5.79 -1.56
CA PHE A 150 11.56 -7.04 -2.17
C PHE A 150 12.59 -8.14 -1.92
N ASP A 151 12.15 -9.36 -1.59
CA ASP A 151 13.02 -10.54 -1.37
C ASP A 151 14.18 -10.25 -0.40
N ASN A 152 13.96 -9.42 0.62
CA ASN A 152 14.94 -9.01 1.63
C ASN A 152 16.23 -8.36 1.09
N LYS A 153 16.28 -7.98 -0.18
CA LYS A 153 17.49 -7.40 -0.81
C LYS A 153 17.22 -6.31 -1.86
N ASN A 154 16.10 -6.38 -2.55
CA ASN A 154 15.80 -5.46 -3.64
C ASN A 154 15.06 -4.23 -3.12
N ASN A 155 15.67 -3.07 -3.23
CA ASN A 155 15.12 -1.83 -2.69
C ASN A 155 13.86 -1.38 -3.42
N ILE A 156 12.90 -0.88 -2.65
CA ILE A 156 11.77 -0.09 -3.13
C ILE A 156 11.67 1.17 -2.28
N SER A 157 11.47 2.31 -2.91
CA SER A 157 11.25 3.59 -2.24
C SER A 157 10.09 4.35 -2.86
N PHE A 158 9.31 5.00 -2.01
CA PHE A 158 8.16 5.79 -2.42
C PHE A 158 8.19 7.13 -1.69
N THR A 159 8.12 8.23 -2.45
CA THR A 159 8.06 9.57 -1.86
C THR A 159 6.89 10.38 -2.42
N ILE A 160 6.34 11.23 -1.56
CA ILE A 160 5.47 12.33 -1.95
C ILE A 160 6.02 13.57 -1.25
N ASN A 161 6.26 14.63 -1.99
CA ASN A 161 6.69 15.92 -1.48
C ASN A 161 6.13 17.06 -2.33
N ARG A 162 6.45 18.31 -1.99
CA ARG A 162 6.14 19.48 -2.81
C ARG A 162 7.44 20.13 -3.28
N ASP A 163 7.46 20.56 -4.53
CA ASP A 163 8.55 21.36 -5.08
C ASP A 163 8.41 22.84 -4.69
N THR A 164 9.33 23.68 -5.15
CA THR A 164 9.35 25.14 -4.91
C THR A 164 8.12 25.85 -5.45
N ASP A 165 7.48 25.29 -6.50
CA ASP A 165 6.28 25.83 -7.14
C ASP A 165 4.98 25.26 -6.53
N ASN A 166 5.10 24.54 -5.40
CA ASN A 166 4.02 23.88 -4.67
C ASN A 166 3.34 22.75 -5.47
N ASN A 167 3.97 22.22 -6.53
CA ASN A 167 3.49 21.02 -7.21
C ASN A 167 3.68 19.79 -6.33
N LYS A 168 2.70 18.90 -6.33
CA LYS A 168 2.83 17.59 -5.64
C LYS A 168 3.69 16.68 -6.50
N ILE A 169 4.89 16.34 -6.02
CA ILE A 169 5.81 15.41 -6.65
C ILE A 169 5.64 14.05 -6.01
N THR A 170 5.45 13.03 -6.84
CA THR A 170 5.39 11.62 -6.40
C THR A 170 6.47 10.85 -7.13
N THR A 171 7.30 10.10 -6.41
CA THR A 171 8.30 9.21 -7.00
C THR A 171 8.13 7.79 -6.47
N LEU A 172 8.42 6.81 -7.30
CA LEU A 172 8.53 5.41 -6.92
C LEU A 172 9.73 4.83 -7.65
N TYR A 173 10.69 4.33 -6.89
CA TYR A 173 11.80 3.53 -7.41
C TYR A 173 11.65 2.09 -6.95
N SER A 174 11.94 1.13 -7.82
CA SER A 174 12.03 -0.28 -7.43
C SER A 174 13.16 -0.95 -8.21
N SER A 175 14.12 -1.54 -7.49
CA SER A 175 15.17 -2.37 -8.10
C SER A 175 14.65 -3.72 -8.62
N ARG A 176 13.35 -3.99 -8.47
CA ARG A 176 12.62 -5.14 -9.01
C ARG A 176 11.28 -4.69 -9.59
N ALA A 177 11.23 -4.55 -10.93
CA ALA A 177 10.04 -4.04 -11.61
C ALA A 177 8.90 -5.07 -11.71
N LYS A 178 9.24 -6.36 -11.84
CA LYS A 178 8.28 -7.44 -12.12
C LYS A 178 7.03 -7.43 -11.25
N PRO A 179 7.09 -7.37 -9.90
CA PRO A 179 5.89 -7.42 -9.08
C PRO A 179 4.91 -6.27 -9.34
N LEU A 180 5.46 -5.08 -9.67
CA LEU A 180 4.66 -3.90 -9.96
C LEU A 180 4.02 -4.00 -11.35
N VAL A 181 4.80 -4.41 -12.36
CA VAL A 181 4.32 -4.55 -13.74
C VAL A 181 3.24 -5.63 -13.83
N GLU A 182 3.42 -6.77 -13.18
CA GLU A 182 2.43 -7.87 -13.14
C GLU A 182 1.14 -7.47 -12.43
N ARG A 183 1.23 -6.77 -11.30
CA ARG A 183 0.06 -6.29 -10.55
C ARG A 183 -0.83 -5.41 -11.42
N TYR A 184 -0.25 -4.49 -12.18
CA TYR A 184 -0.99 -3.57 -13.05
C TYR A 184 -1.28 -4.13 -14.44
N LYS A 185 -0.80 -5.35 -14.74
CA LYS A 185 -0.99 -6.03 -16.04
C LYS A 185 -0.58 -5.18 -17.24
N PHE A 186 0.44 -4.35 -17.08
CA PHE A 186 0.93 -3.48 -18.14
C PHE A 186 1.47 -4.25 -19.33
N ILE A 187 2.23 -5.32 -19.08
CA ILE A 187 2.91 -6.11 -20.09
C ILE A 187 2.83 -7.58 -19.69
N LYS A 188 2.45 -8.45 -20.65
CA LYS A 188 2.45 -9.92 -20.45
C LYS A 188 3.86 -10.49 -20.60
N GLY A 189 4.17 -11.53 -19.82
CA GLY A 189 5.45 -12.23 -19.88
C GLY A 189 6.65 -11.40 -19.44
N PHE A 190 6.41 -10.34 -18.67
CA PHE A 190 7.45 -9.47 -18.14
C PHE A 190 8.30 -10.18 -17.08
N ASP A 191 9.63 -10.01 -17.14
CA ASP A 191 10.56 -10.58 -16.18
C ASP A 191 11.76 -9.65 -15.95
N GLU A 192 12.36 -9.75 -14.76
CA GLU A 192 13.51 -8.94 -14.32
C GLU A 192 13.21 -7.42 -14.24
N GLY A 193 14.20 -6.59 -14.49
CA GLY A 193 14.14 -5.14 -14.64
C GLY A 193 14.01 -4.35 -13.35
N TYR A 194 14.35 -3.06 -13.44
CA TYR A 194 14.08 -2.06 -12.41
C TYR A 194 13.19 -0.93 -12.96
N LEU A 195 12.61 -0.15 -12.09
CA LEU A 195 11.54 0.80 -12.44
C LEU A 195 11.75 2.14 -11.73
N ASP A 196 11.60 3.22 -12.50
CA ASP A 196 11.49 4.58 -12.01
C ASP A 196 10.17 5.20 -12.45
N PHE A 197 9.41 5.71 -11.49
CA PHE A 197 8.20 6.47 -11.73
C PHE A 197 8.34 7.87 -11.13
N TYR A 198 7.97 8.86 -11.90
CA TYR A 198 7.89 10.26 -11.50
C TYR A 198 6.53 10.83 -11.89
N SER A 199 5.91 11.60 -11.02
CA SER A 199 4.69 12.34 -11.34
C SER A 199 4.74 13.71 -10.67
N SER A 200 4.43 14.76 -11.44
CA SER A 200 4.22 16.12 -10.95
C SER A 200 2.77 16.50 -11.18
N LYS A 201 2.08 16.91 -10.11
CA LYS A 201 0.68 17.32 -10.14
C LYS A 201 0.55 18.76 -9.66
N LYS A 202 -0.03 19.60 -10.53
CA LYS A 202 -0.49 20.97 -10.22
C LYS A 202 -1.98 21.03 -10.43
N ASP A 203 -2.72 21.44 -9.41
CA ASP A 203 -4.18 21.48 -9.41
C ASP A 203 -4.80 20.14 -9.88
N ASN A 204 -5.51 20.12 -11.00
CA ASN A 204 -6.12 18.93 -11.59
C ASN A 204 -5.29 18.31 -12.72
N ILE A 205 -4.12 18.87 -13.05
CA ILE A 205 -3.26 18.37 -14.12
C ILE A 205 -2.11 17.57 -13.51
N SER A 206 -1.95 16.34 -13.96
CA SER A 206 -0.83 15.48 -13.60
C SER A 206 -0.02 15.11 -14.85
N LYS A 207 1.30 15.26 -14.76
CA LYS A 207 2.25 14.78 -15.76
C LYS A 207 3.07 13.68 -15.13
N SER A 208 3.08 12.50 -15.75
CA SER A 208 3.78 11.33 -15.20
C SER A 208 4.70 10.72 -16.25
N LYS A 209 5.82 10.19 -15.77
CA LYS A 209 6.79 9.42 -16.57
C LYS A 209 7.06 8.12 -15.82
N LEU A 210 7.02 7.01 -16.54
CA LEU A 210 7.40 5.69 -16.06
C LEU A 210 8.52 5.19 -16.98
N ASN A 211 9.66 4.84 -16.42
CA ASN A 211 10.73 4.19 -17.12
C ASN A 211 10.96 2.80 -16.52
N ILE A 212 11.21 1.83 -17.37
CA ILE A 212 11.56 0.46 -16.99
C ILE A 212 12.82 0.08 -17.73
N TYR A 213 13.80 -0.48 -17.03
CA TYR A 213 15.13 -0.76 -17.56
C TYR A 213 15.51 -2.23 -17.32
N ASP A 214 16.41 -2.75 -18.16
CA ASP A 214 17.03 -4.08 -18.05
C ASP A 214 16.04 -5.23 -17.85
N PHE A 215 14.93 -5.21 -18.59
CA PHE A 215 13.87 -6.20 -18.46
C PHE A 215 13.84 -7.21 -19.61
N LYS A 216 13.17 -8.33 -19.38
CA LYS A 216 12.93 -9.37 -20.38
C LYS A 216 11.44 -9.52 -20.66
N LEU A 217 11.08 -9.80 -21.90
CA LEU A 217 9.75 -10.22 -22.32
C LEU A 217 9.77 -11.66 -22.80
N LYS A 218 9.05 -12.55 -22.11
CA LYS A 218 8.93 -13.98 -22.46
C LYS A 218 7.77 -14.24 -23.42
N GLU A 219 6.74 -13.41 -23.38
CA GLU A 219 5.56 -13.50 -24.24
C GLU A 219 5.48 -12.25 -25.12
N LEU A 220 5.90 -12.36 -26.37
CA LEU A 220 5.84 -11.27 -27.33
C LEU A 220 4.66 -11.40 -28.29
N PRO A 221 4.02 -10.29 -28.69
CA PRO A 221 3.13 -10.28 -29.83
C PRO A 221 3.81 -10.84 -31.07
N VAL A 222 3.05 -11.51 -31.95
CA VAL A 222 3.59 -12.19 -33.15
C VAL A 222 4.47 -11.28 -33.99
N LEU A 223 4.11 -10.00 -34.14
CA LEU A 223 4.90 -9.03 -34.92
C LEU A 223 6.29 -8.79 -34.34
N THR A 224 6.38 -8.66 -33.02
CA THR A 224 7.66 -8.47 -32.33
C THR A 224 8.53 -9.72 -32.42
N LYS A 225 7.93 -10.92 -32.35
CA LYS A 225 8.63 -12.19 -32.59
C LYS A 225 9.24 -12.25 -34.01
N ILE A 226 8.50 -11.80 -35.02
CA ILE A 226 9.00 -11.76 -36.41
C ILE A 226 10.18 -10.78 -36.56
N LEU A 227 10.07 -9.59 -35.94
CA LEU A 227 11.15 -8.59 -35.96
C LEU A 227 12.42 -9.06 -35.25
N THR A 228 12.29 -9.81 -34.16
CA THR A 228 13.45 -10.36 -33.41
C THR A 228 14.09 -11.57 -34.13
N LEU A 229 13.32 -12.32 -34.90
CA LEU A 229 13.89 -13.36 -35.80
C LEU A 229 14.83 -12.80 -36.86
N ALA A 230 14.82 -11.51 -37.13
CA ALA A 230 15.77 -10.84 -38.02
C ALA A 230 17.19 -10.69 -37.44
N SER A 231 17.39 -10.96 -36.14
CA SER A 231 18.70 -10.94 -35.47
C SER A 231 19.07 -12.33 -34.97
N LEU A 232 20.33 -12.72 -35.08
CA LEU A 232 20.86 -14.00 -34.58
C LEU A 232 20.66 -14.10 -33.03
N GLN A 233 20.86 -13.01 -32.31
CA GLN A 233 20.71 -12.96 -30.88
C GLN A 233 19.23 -13.16 -30.48
N GLY A 234 18.30 -12.48 -31.16
CA GLY A 234 16.87 -12.63 -30.91
C GLY A 234 16.35 -14.06 -31.15
N ILE A 235 16.93 -14.78 -32.13
CA ILE A 235 16.64 -16.20 -32.37
C ILE A 235 17.11 -17.05 -31.18
N ALA A 236 18.34 -16.83 -30.71
CA ALA A 236 18.92 -17.56 -29.59
C ALA A 236 18.10 -17.34 -28.31
N ASP A 237 17.71 -16.09 -28.01
CA ASP A 237 16.92 -15.72 -26.83
C ASP A 237 15.49 -16.35 -26.85
N ILE A 238 14.89 -16.45 -28.04
CA ILE A 238 13.58 -17.13 -28.20
C ILE A 238 13.70 -18.64 -28.00
N LEU A 239 14.72 -19.27 -28.58
CA LEU A 239 14.95 -20.72 -28.51
C LEU A 239 15.32 -21.19 -27.11
N SER A 240 16.07 -20.40 -26.34
CA SER A 240 16.42 -20.69 -24.95
C SER A 240 15.23 -20.56 -23.99
N GLY A 241 14.16 -19.86 -24.40
CA GLY A 241 13.01 -19.56 -23.54
C GLY A 241 13.31 -18.47 -22.51
N GLU A 242 14.48 -17.81 -22.58
CA GLU A 242 14.86 -16.75 -21.64
C GLU A 242 14.15 -15.42 -21.89
N GLY A 243 13.51 -15.27 -23.05
CA GLY A 243 12.85 -14.04 -23.50
C GLY A 243 13.81 -13.05 -24.14
N ILE A 244 13.29 -11.94 -24.62
CA ILE A 244 14.07 -10.89 -25.26
C ILE A 244 14.35 -9.79 -24.24
N ARG A 245 15.63 -9.40 -24.15
CA ARG A 245 16.06 -8.32 -23.25
C ARG A 245 15.88 -6.95 -23.92
N PHE A 246 15.45 -6.00 -23.11
CA PHE A 246 15.35 -4.60 -23.49
C PHE A 246 16.08 -3.75 -22.44
N ASP A 247 16.85 -2.77 -22.91
CA ASP A 247 17.60 -1.90 -22.03
C ASP A 247 16.72 -0.81 -21.40
N GLU A 248 15.73 -0.31 -22.13
CA GLU A 248 14.82 0.75 -21.67
C GLU A 248 13.44 0.69 -22.35
N PHE A 249 12.41 1.10 -21.62
CA PHE A 249 11.05 1.37 -22.10
C PHE A 249 10.50 2.62 -21.43
#